data_34bd157210a8377bb3f902871baf06c6
#
_entry.id   34bd157210a8377bb3f902871baf06c6
#
_cell.length_a   1.000
_cell.length_b   1.000
_cell.length_c   1.000
_cell.angle_alpha   90.00
_cell.angle_beta   90.00
_cell.angle_gamma   90.00
#
_symmetry.space_group_name_H-M   'P 1'
#
loop_
_entity.id
_entity.type
_entity.pdbx_description
1 polymer ?
#
loop_
_entity_poly.entity_id
_entity_poly.type
_entity_poly.pdbx_seq_one_letter_code
_entity_poly.pdbx_strand_id
1 'polypeptide(L)'
;FNMNISTVRKNVDICLFDSDAVGFRNGKIAFEPDKALMMGELKGGIDPAGADEHWKTANTALERIRTTFASAGHPVQTSFVGAAIETAMAEEIYSQLQAGVMTNAANLTNDNQLVAYCNWLLNL
;
A
#
# COMPACT_ATOMS: atom_id res chain seq x y z
N PHE A 1 3.32 2.42 -10.31
CA PHE A 1 2.26 1.42 -10.06
C PHE A 1 2.70 0.05 -10.55
N ASN A 2 2.29 -1.01 -9.82
CA ASN A 2 2.54 -2.42 -10.14
C ASN A 2 4.02 -2.72 -10.45
N MET A 3 4.89 -2.38 -9.51
CA MET A 3 6.33 -2.59 -9.65
C MET A 3 6.79 -3.85 -8.92
N ASN A 4 7.71 -4.59 -9.53
CA ASN A 4 8.43 -5.64 -8.82
C ASN A 4 9.44 -5.01 -7.87
N ILE A 5 9.25 -5.23 -6.57
CA ILE A 5 10.12 -4.70 -5.52
C ILE A 5 11.03 -5.81 -5.02
N SER A 6 12.32 -5.68 -5.29
CA SER A 6 13.33 -6.68 -4.96
C SER A 6 13.35 -7.04 -3.48
N THR A 7 13.23 -6.07 -2.60
CA THR A 7 13.23 -6.28 -1.15
C THR A 7 12.14 -7.26 -0.72
N VAL A 8 10.96 -7.17 -1.33
CA VAL A 8 9.79 -8.03 -1.01
C VAL A 8 9.71 -9.25 -1.91
N ARG A 9 10.39 -9.23 -3.07
CA ARG A 9 10.34 -10.27 -4.11
C ARG A 9 8.92 -10.52 -4.64
N LYS A 10 8.17 -9.44 -4.85
CA LYS A 10 6.82 -9.46 -5.43
C LYS A 10 6.49 -8.13 -6.09
N ASN A 11 5.46 -8.14 -6.92
CA ASN A 11 4.87 -6.90 -7.40
C ASN A 11 4.08 -6.23 -6.27
N VAL A 12 4.22 -4.91 -6.18
CA VAL A 12 3.48 -4.05 -5.27
C VAL A 12 2.66 -3.07 -6.09
N ASP A 13 1.38 -2.93 -5.77
CA ASP A 13 0.44 -2.18 -6.62
C ASP A 13 0.71 -0.68 -6.61
N ILE A 14 1.00 -0.10 -5.45
CA ILE A 14 1.27 1.34 -5.28
C ILE A 14 2.61 1.50 -4.58
N CYS A 15 3.52 2.21 -5.23
CA CYS A 15 4.86 2.45 -4.69
C CYS A 15 5.20 3.93 -4.76
N LEU A 16 5.67 4.51 -3.65
CA LEU A 16 6.18 5.88 -3.60
C LEU A 16 7.61 5.86 -3.10
N PHE A 17 8.49 6.56 -3.81
CA PHE A 17 9.90 6.66 -3.51
C PHE A 17 10.36 8.11 -3.39
N ASP A 18 11.33 8.34 -2.54
CA ASP A 18 12.09 9.60 -2.49
C ASP A 18 13.17 9.57 -3.58
N SER A 19 12.78 9.98 -4.78
CA SER A 19 13.63 9.96 -5.96
C SER A 19 13.17 10.98 -6.99
N ASP A 20 14.11 11.53 -7.73
CA ASP A 20 13.78 12.31 -8.93
C ASP A 20 13.49 11.40 -10.13
N ALA A 21 13.06 12.01 -11.24
CA ALA A 21 12.72 11.26 -12.45
C ALA A 21 13.93 10.54 -13.07
N VAL A 22 15.15 11.04 -12.88
CA VAL A 22 16.37 10.42 -13.41
C VAL A 22 16.73 9.18 -12.61
N GLY A 23 16.73 9.28 -11.28
CA GLY A 23 16.96 8.14 -10.38
C GLY A 23 15.94 7.03 -10.60
N PHE A 24 14.68 7.38 -10.79
CA PHE A 24 13.61 6.43 -11.09
C PHE A 24 13.85 5.71 -12.43
N ARG A 25 14.20 6.43 -13.49
CA ARG A 25 14.43 5.87 -14.84
C ARG A 25 15.63 4.94 -14.92
N ASN A 26 16.63 5.09 -14.07
CA ASN A 26 17.82 4.23 -14.06
C ASN A 26 17.52 2.79 -13.62
N GLY A 27 16.28 2.46 -13.27
CA GLY A 27 15.80 1.11 -13.00
C GLY A 27 16.34 0.47 -11.72
N LYS A 28 17.05 1.23 -10.89
CA LYS A 28 17.65 0.72 -9.63
C LYS A 28 16.77 0.95 -8.41
N ILE A 29 15.77 1.81 -8.51
CA ILE A 29 14.95 2.21 -7.36
C ILE A 29 14.26 1.03 -6.66
N ALA A 30 13.90 -0.01 -7.41
CA ALA A 30 13.29 -1.23 -6.88
C ALA A 30 14.23 -2.06 -5.99
N PHE A 31 15.52 -1.76 -6.00
CA PHE A 31 16.58 -2.39 -5.21
C PHE A 31 17.09 -1.50 -4.07
N GLU A 32 16.50 -0.32 -3.89
CA GLU A 32 16.94 0.70 -2.93
C GLU A 32 15.88 0.87 -1.84
N PRO A 33 15.85 -0.01 -0.80
CA PRO A 33 14.83 0.06 0.24
C PRO A 33 14.88 1.37 1.04
N ASP A 34 16.03 2.01 1.13
CA ASP A 34 16.21 3.32 1.78
C ASP A 34 15.50 4.47 1.07
N LYS A 35 15.14 4.29 -0.20
CA LYS A 35 14.37 5.27 -0.98
C LYS A 35 12.86 5.07 -0.91
N ALA A 36 12.40 3.94 -0.39
CA ALA A 36 10.98 3.65 -0.30
C ALA A 36 10.31 4.47 0.80
N LEU A 37 9.27 5.21 0.45
CA LEU A 37 8.45 6.00 1.39
C LEU A 37 7.17 5.25 1.76
N MET A 38 6.49 4.68 0.76
CA MET A 38 5.21 4.00 0.97
C MET A 38 5.04 2.86 -0.04
N MET A 39 4.47 1.76 0.42
CA MET A 39 4.04 0.61 -0.36
C MET A 39 2.58 0.30 -0.06
N GLY A 40 1.77 0.07 -1.10
CA GLY A 40 0.35 -0.15 -0.93
C GLY A 40 -0.20 -1.23 -1.83
N GLU A 41 -1.32 -1.81 -1.41
CA GLU A 41 -2.10 -2.77 -2.18
C GLU A 41 -3.42 -2.13 -2.65
N LEU A 42 -3.82 -2.44 -3.88
CA LEU A 42 -5.05 -1.95 -4.49
C LEU A 42 -5.90 -3.12 -4.98
N LYS A 43 -7.16 -3.13 -4.60
CA LYS A 43 -8.16 -4.12 -5.03
C LYS A 43 -9.33 -3.41 -5.72
N GLY A 44 -9.31 -3.41 -7.05
CA GLY A 44 -10.29 -2.71 -7.89
C GLY A 44 -11.59 -3.46 -8.16
N GLY A 45 -11.74 -4.70 -7.70
CA GLY A 45 -12.98 -5.47 -7.86
C GLY A 45 -14.13 -4.86 -7.07
N ILE A 46 -15.29 -4.73 -7.70
CA ILE A 46 -16.50 -4.13 -7.10
C ILE A 46 -17.49 -5.15 -6.55
N ASP A 47 -17.24 -6.45 -6.74
CA ASP A 47 -18.12 -7.51 -6.25
C ASP A 47 -17.94 -7.69 -4.74
N PRO A 48 -18.97 -7.41 -3.93
CA PRO A 48 -18.90 -7.59 -2.48
C PRO A 48 -18.63 -9.05 -2.05
N ALA A 49 -19.05 -10.02 -2.84
CA ALA A 49 -18.86 -11.43 -2.52
C ALA A 49 -17.38 -11.85 -2.46
N GLY A 50 -16.50 -11.16 -3.21
CA GLY A 50 -15.06 -11.43 -3.21
C GLY A 50 -14.23 -10.49 -2.31
N ALA A 51 -14.86 -9.47 -1.73
CA ALA A 51 -14.15 -8.38 -1.05
C ALA A 51 -13.31 -8.88 0.15
N ASP A 52 -13.85 -9.75 0.97
CA ASP A 52 -13.15 -10.28 2.15
C ASP A 52 -11.91 -11.10 1.77
N GLU A 53 -12.00 -11.94 0.75
CA GLU A 53 -10.86 -12.71 0.24
C GLU A 53 -9.77 -11.80 -0.36
N HIS A 54 -10.17 -10.77 -1.10
CA HIS A 54 -9.24 -9.78 -1.65
C HIS A 54 -8.55 -8.99 -0.53
N TRP A 55 -9.28 -8.63 0.52
CA TRP A 55 -8.70 -7.98 1.69
C TRP A 55 -7.70 -8.90 2.41
N LYS A 56 -8.04 -10.15 2.67
CA LYS A 56 -7.15 -11.11 3.33
C LYS A 56 -5.84 -11.28 2.55
N THR A 57 -5.92 -11.37 1.23
CA THR A 57 -4.75 -11.46 0.36
C THR A 57 -3.91 -10.18 0.43
N ALA A 58 -4.54 -9.01 0.38
CA ALA A 58 -3.87 -7.72 0.49
C ALA A 58 -3.23 -7.55 1.87
N ASN A 59 -3.93 -7.92 2.94
CA ASN A 59 -3.43 -7.82 4.30
C ASN A 59 -2.16 -8.67 4.52
N THR A 60 -2.16 -9.90 4.01
CA THR A 60 -0.98 -10.78 4.02
C THR A 60 0.19 -10.15 3.27
N ALA A 61 -0.07 -9.56 2.11
CA ALA A 61 0.95 -8.87 1.31
C ALA A 61 1.51 -7.65 2.06
N LEU A 62 0.67 -6.83 2.66
CA LEU A 62 1.06 -5.65 3.44
C LEU A 62 1.89 -6.04 4.67
N GLU A 63 1.52 -7.10 5.37
CA GLU A 63 2.30 -7.62 6.49
C GLU A 63 3.70 -8.07 6.05
N ARG A 64 3.79 -8.79 4.94
CA ARG A 64 5.07 -9.18 4.35
C ARG A 64 5.92 -7.97 3.97
N ILE A 65 5.32 -6.94 3.38
CA ILE A 65 6.00 -5.69 3.04
C ILE A 65 6.58 -5.05 4.30
N ARG A 66 5.78 -4.84 5.32
CA ARG A 66 6.22 -4.22 6.58
C ARG A 66 7.38 -4.99 7.21
N THR A 67 7.23 -6.29 7.35
CA THR A 67 8.24 -7.16 7.97
C THR A 67 9.55 -7.14 7.19
N THR A 68 9.48 -7.24 5.87
CA THR A 68 10.67 -7.31 5.02
C THR A 68 11.44 -5.98 5.00
N PHE A 69 10.75 -4.86 4.88
CA PHE A 69 11.39 -3.54 4.91
C PHE A 69 11.97 -3.21 6.30
N ALA A 70 11.26 -3.55 7.37
CA ALA A 70 11.79 -3.39 8.73
C ALA A 70 13.04 -4.25 8.96
N SER A 71 13.06 -5.49 8.47
CA SER A 71 14.23 -6.37 8.56
C SER A 71 15.42 -5.85 7.76
N ALA A 72 15.18 -5.10 6.68
CA ALA A 72 16.22 -4.42 5.92
C ALA A 72 16.71 -3.11 6.58
N GLY A 73 16.15 -2.73 7.72
CA GLY A 73 16.50 -1.50 8.43
C GLY A 73 15.83 -0.22 7.91
N HIS A 74 14.87 -0.36 7.02
CA HIS A 74 14.17 0.77 6.37
C HIS A 74 12.64 0.59 6.46
N PRO A 75 12.02 0.78 7.63
CA PRO A 75 10.58 0.67 7.78
C PRO A 75 9.85 1.57 6.78
N VAL A 76 8.83 1.04 6.13
CA VAL A 76 8.06 1.74 5.11
C VAL A 76 6.61 1.93 5.56
N GLN A 77 5.99 3.02 5.17
CA GLN A 77 4.56 3.23 5.38
C GLN A 77 3.76 2.30 4.46
N THR A 78 2.59 1.85 4.92
CA THR A 78 1.72 0.99 4.13
C THR A 78 0.31 1.56 4.02
N SER A 79 -0.35 1.24 2.90
CA SER A 79 -1.72 1.68 2.65
C SER A 79 -2.53 0.63 1.88
N PHE A 80 -3.84 0.74 1.98
CA PHE A 80 -4.79 -0.09 1.24
C PHE A 80 -5.84 0.76 0.54
N VAL A 81 -6.10 0.46 -0.73
CA VAL A 81 -7.20 1.07 -1.50
C VAL A 81 -8.08 -0.04 -2.05
N GLY A 82 -9.36 0.01 -1.75
CA GLY A 82 -10.32 -1.01 -2.21
C GLY A 82 -11.58 -0.41 -2.79
N ALA A 83 -12.12 -1.03 -3.85
CA ALA A 83 -13.38 -0.60 -4.47
C ALA A 83 -14.62 -1.22 -3.79
N ALA A 84 -14.49 -2.42 -3.23
CA ALA A 84 -15.55 -3.04 -2.44
C ALA A 84 -15.02 -3.27 -1.02
N ILE A 85 -15.66 -2.63 -0.03
CA ILE A 85 -15.28 -2.72 1.38
C ILE A 85 -16.50 -3.15 2.20
N GLU A 86 -16.45 -4.38 2.72
CA GLU A 86 -17.49 -4.92 3.60
C GLU A 86 -17.23 -4.55 5.07
N THR A 87 -18.26 -4.64 5.90
CA THR A 87 -18.22 -4.23 7.31
C THR A 87 -17.09 -4.91 8.08
N ALA A 88 -16.93 -6.23 7.96
CA ALA A 88 -15.90 -6.96 8.71
C ALA A 88 -14.49 -6.52 8.32
N MET A 89 -14.21 -6.36 7.03
CA MET A 89 -12.91 -5.86 6.58
C MET A 89 -12.68 -4.40 6.94
N ALA A 90 -13.74 -3.57 6.92
CA ALA A 90 -13.65 -2.17 7.34
C ALA A 90 -13.25 -2.06 8.82
N GLU A 91 -13.77 -2.91 9.69
CA GLU A 91 -13.39 -2.97 11.10
C GLU A 91 -11.92 -3.35 11.29
N GLU A 92 -11.42 -4.33 10.56
CA GLU A 92 -10.01 -4.72 10.58
C GLU A 92 -9.09 -3.60 10.06
N ILE A 93 -9.44 -2.98 8.95
CA ILE A 93 -8.70 -1.84 8.37
C ILE A 93 -8.64 -0.69 9.38
N TYR A 94 -9.78 -0.33 9.95
CA TYR A 94 -9.87 0.76 10.94
C TYR A 94 -9.01 0.44 12.18
N SER A 95 -9.06 -0.78 12.65
CA SER A 95 -8.25 -1.25 13.78
C SER A 95 -6.74 -1.11 13.49
N GLN A 96 -6.30 -1.47 12.29
CA GLN A 96 -4.89 -1.30 11.89
C GLN A 96 -4.48 0.15 11.73
N LEU A 97 -5.38 1.02 11.25
CA LEU A 97 -5.14 2.47 11.18
C LEU A 97 -4.99 3.07 12.59
N GLN A 98 -5.86 2.71 13.51
CA GLN A 98 -5.78 3.18 14.90
C GLN A 98 -4.51 2.70 15.62
N ALA A 99 -4.08 1.48 15.36
CA ALA A 99 -2.87 0.92 15.95
C ALA A 99 -1.58 1.41 15.28
N GLY A 100 -1.67 2.17 14.19
CA GLY A 100 -0.50 2.63 13.42
C GLY A 100 0.20 1.52 12.64
N VAL A 101 -0.43 0.37 12.47
CA VAL A 101 0.10 -0.76 11.67
C VAL A 101 0.03 -0.43 10.19
N MET A 102 -1.07 0.17 9.75
CA MET A 102 -1.26 0.70 8.41
C MET A 102 -1.43 2.23 8.51
N THR A 103 -0.84 2.96 7.58
CA THR A 103 -0.79 4.43 7.69
C THR A 103 -2.01 5.10 7.08
N ASN A 104 -2.53 4.56 5.97
CA ASN A 104 -3.72 5.12 5.32
C ASN A 104 -4.52 4.05 4.58
N ALA A 105 -5.78 4.35 4.34
CA ALA A 105 -6.66 3.53 3.51
C ALA A 105 -7.73 4.40 2.84
N ALA A 106 -8.27 3.93 1.71
CA ALA A 106 -9.33 4.62 1.02
C ALA A 106 -10.27 3.64 0.31
N ASN A 107 -11.54 4.02 0.23
CA ASN A 107 -12.49 3.40 -0.68
C ASN A 107 -12.40 4.09 -2.04
N LEU A 108 -12.05 3.32 -3.07
CA LEU A 108 -11.86 3.81 -4.44
C LEU A 108 -13.13 4.46 -5.03
N THR A 109 -14.31 4.06 -4.53
CA THR A 109 -15.59 4.60 -4.98
C THR A 109 -16.06 5.82 -4.18
N ASN A 110 -15.30 6.24 -3.17
CA ASN A 110 -15.59 7.43 -2.37
C ASN A 110 -14.62 8.56 -2.73
N ASP A 111 -15.09 9.54 -3.49
CA ASP A 111 -14.26 10.63 -4.03
C ASP A 111 -13.54 11.42 -2.93
N ASN A 112 -14.22 11.69 -1.81
CA ASN A 112 -13.60 12.43 -0.71
C ASN A 112 -12.45 11.66 -0.05
N GLN A 113 -12.60 10.36 0.13
CA GLN A 113 -11.54 9.52 0.66
C GLN A 113 -10.38 9.43 -0.34
N LEU A 114 -10.68 9.31 -1.62
CA LEU A 114 -9.65 9.22 -2.67
C LEU A 114 -8.86 10.52 -2.77
N VAL A 115 -9.52 11.67 -2.73
CA VAL A 115 -8.86 12.99 -2.70
C VAL A 115 -7.98 13.13 -1.46
N ALA A 116 -8.46 12.75 -0.29
CA ALA A 116 -7.69 12.78 0.95
C ALA A 116 -6.46 11.87 0.88
N TYR A 117 -6.62 10.68 0.31
CA TYR A 117 -5.53 9.73 0.09
C TYR A 117 -4.47 10.29 -0.87
N CYS A 118 -4.88 10.87 -1.99
CA CYS A 118 -3.95 11.49 -2.93
C CYS A 118 -3.19 12.67 -2.31
N ASN A 119 -3.88 13.51 -1.56
CA ASN A 119 -3.25 14.62 -0.83
C ASN A 119 -2.22 14.11 0.20
N TRP A 120 -2.54 13.04 0.89
CA TRP A 120 -1.59 12.40 1.81
C TRP A 120 -0.34 11.91 1.08
N LEU A 121 -0.49 11.22 -0.06
CA LEU A 121 0.64 10.75 -0.87
C LEU A 121 1.57 11.89 -1.30
N LEU A 122 0.99 13.03 -1.69
CA LEU A 122 1.77 14.19 -2.16
C LEU A 122 2.54 14.89 -1.03
N ASN A 123 2.21 14.62 0.22
CA ASN A 123 2.85 15.22 1.40
C ASN A 123 3.77 14.25 2.16
N LEU A 124 4.00 13.09 1.64
CA LEU A 124 5.00 12.17 2.17
C LEU A 124 6.41 12.64 1.75
#